data_daeda900f6593765c539a7f566956ecc
#
_entry.id   daeda900f6593765c539a7f566956ecc
#
_cell.length_a   1.000
_cell.length_b   1.000
_cell.length_c   1.000
_cell.angle_alpha   90.00
_cell.angle_beta   90.00
_cell.angle_gamma   90.00
#
_symmetry.space_group_name_H-M   'P 1'
#
loop_
_entity.id
_entity.type
_entity.pdbx_description
1 polymer ?
#
loop_
_entity_poly.entity_id
_entity_poly.type
_entity_poly.pdbx_seq_one_letter_code
_entity_poly.pdbx_strand_id
1 'polypeptide(L)'
;MKALMCNSLGLPNTLVFQETADPQPGPGQVVVDMKAAGVNFPDALIIQGKYQFKPALPFAPGAELAGVVAALGEGVKNVKVGDRVIAMCTHGAF
;
A
#
# COMPACT_ATOMS: atom_id res chain seq x y z
N MET A 1 11.07 5.02 -4.60
CA MET A 1 9.77 5.73 -4.59
C MET A 1 9.53 6.38 -3.25
N LYS A 2 8.59 7.30 -3.19
CA LYS A 2 8.21 7.91 -1.91
C LYS A 2 6.94 7.28 -1.38
N ALA A 3 6.88 7.09 -0.06
CA ALA A 3 5.72 6.55 0.63
C ALA A 3 5.55 7.23 1.98
N LEU A 4 4.32 7.24 2.47
CA LEU A 4 4.02 7.70 3.81
C LEU A 4 4.17 6.51 4.76
N MET A 5 5.24 6.50 5.54
CA MET A 5 5.66 5.33 6.30
C MET A 5 5.34 5.44 7.78
N CYS A 6 4.89 4.34 8.35
CA CYS A 6 4.79 4.12 9.78
C CYS A 6 6.05 3.37 10.23
N ASN A 7 7.02 4.11 10.76
CA ASN A 7 8.27 3.54 11.25
C ASN A 7 8.15 3.10 12.72
N SER A 8 7.23 3.71 13.45
CA SER A 8 6.89 3.33 14.82
C SER A 8 5.41 3.60 15.03
N LEU A 9 4.78 2.83 15.93
CA LEU A 9 3.35 3.02 16.21
C LEU A 9 3.11 4.38 16.86
N GLY A 10 2.03 5.04 16.46
CA GLY A 10 1.67 6.35 17.01
C GLY A 10 0.52 7.01 16.28
N LEU A 11 0.29 8.27 16.58
CA LEU A 11 -0.75 9.09 15.96
C LEU A 11 -0.33 9.47 14.52
N PRO A 12 -1.27 9.98 13.69
CA PRO A 12 -0.96 10.31 12.30
C PRO A 12 0.23 11.26 12.11
N ASN A 13 0.49 12.15 13.06
CA ASN A 13 1.62 13.08 12.97
C ASN A 13 2.99 12.39 13.13
N THR A 14 3.03 11.10 13.47
CA THR A 14 4.28 10.33 13.54
C THR A 14 4.64 9.66 12.21
N LEU A 15 3.74 9.68 11.22
CA LEU A 15 4.02 9.15 9.90
C LEU A 15 5.08 10.01 9.20
N VAL A 16 5.94 9.37 8.41
CA VAL A 16 7.04 10.04 7.72
C VAL A 16 6.92 9.79 6.22
N PHE A 17 6.91 10.88 5.44
CA PHE A 17 6.96 10.79 3.98
C PHE A 17 8.44 10.67 3.57
N GLN A 18 8.83 9.49 3.10
CA GLN A 18 10.24 9.17 2.88
C GLN A 18 10.45 8.30 1.66
N GLU A 19 11.70 8.24 1.19
CA GLU A 19 12.09 7.29 0.16
C GLU A 19 12.06 5.86 0.71
N THR A 20 11.61 4.93 -0.12
CA THR A 20 11.64 3.50 0.17
C THR A 20 11.88 2.74 -1.14
N ALA A 21 12.26 1.47 -1.02
CA ALA A 21 12.50 0.65 -2.20
C ALA A 21 11.23 0.52 -3.05
N ASP A 22 11.39 0.50 -4.37
CA ASP A 22 10.28 0.25 -5.27
C ASP A 22 9.76 -1.17 -5.03
N PRO A 23 8.42 -1.35 -4.95
CA PRO A 23 7.87 -2.67 -4.75
C PRO A 23 8.11 -3.57 -5.94
N GLN A 24 8.29 -4.86 -5.66
CA GLN A 24 8.43 -5.90 -6.69
C GLN A 24 7.26 -6.86 -6.56
N PRO A 25 6.61 -7.26 -7.67
CA PRO A 25 5.48 -8.16 -7.59
C PRO A 25 5.95 -9.59 -7.32
N GLY A 26 5.40 -10.21 -6.28
CA GLY A 26 5.55 -11.64 -6.08
C GLY A 26 4.61 -12.44 -6.98
N PRO A 27 4.67 -13.79 -6.94
CA PRO A 27 3.76 -14.62 -7.72
C PRO A 27 2.29 -14.28 -7.42
N GLY A 28 1.50 -14.09 -8.46
CA GLY A 28 0.09 -13.73 -8.33
C GLY A 28 -0.19 -12.27 -7.96
N GLN A 29 0.85 -11.47 -7.82
CA GLN A 29 0.73 -10.06 -7.43
C GLN A 29 0.99 -9.14 -8.61
N VAL A 30 0.50 -7.90 -8.47
CA VAL A 30 0.82 -6.82 -9.41
C VAL A 30 1.32 -5.62 -8.63
N VAL A 31 2.13 -4.80 -9.29
CA VAL A 31 2.48 -3.47 -8.78
C VAL A 31 1.61 -2.47 -9.51
N VAL A 32 0.97 -1.59 -8.74
CA VAL A 32 0.11 -0.52 -9.27
C VAL A 32 0.78 0.82 -9.01
N ASP A 33 0.91 1.62 -10.07
CA ASP A 33 1.28 3.02 -9.95
C ASP A 33 0.06 3.78 -9.44
N MET A 34 0.06 4.09 -8.15
CA MET A 34 -1.09 4.65 -7.45
C MET A 34 -1.31 6.09 -7.88
N LYS A 35 -2.55 6.41 -8.27
CA LYS A 35 -2.97 7.76 -8.64
C LYS A 35 -3.83 8.40 -7.56
N ALA A 36 -4.58 7.60 -6.80
CA ALA A 36 -5.39 8.06 -5.68
C ALA A 36 -5.53 6.94 -4.66
N ALA A 37 -5.57 7.30 -3.39
CA ALA A 37 -5.78 6.35 -2.30
C ALA A 37 -6.80 6.93 -1.34
N GLY A 38 -7.74 6.10 -0.89
CA GLY A 38 -8.71 6.50 0.11
C GLY A 38 -8.12 6.44 1.51
N VAL A 39 -8.54 7.35 2.37
CA VAL A 39 -8.19 7.35 3.79
C VAL A 39 -9.42 6.90 4.56
N ASN A 40 -9.26 5.89 5.40
CA ASN A 40 -10.35 5.28 6.13
C ASN A 40 -10.02 5.20 7.63
N PHE A 41 -11.06 5.01 8.46
CA PHE A 41 -10.88 4.90 9.90
C PHE A 41 -9.90 3.79 10.31
N PRO A 42 -9.94 2.57 9.73
CA PRO A 42 -8.95 1.54 10.06
C PRO A 42 -7.49 1.98 9.87
N ASP A 43 -7.21 2.88 8.97
CA ASP A 43 -5.83 3.39 8.78
C ASP A 43 -5.31 4.07 10.03
N ALA A 44 -6.16 4.83 10.72
CA ALA A 44 -5.80 5.48 11.98
C ALA A 44 -5.59 4.47 13.11
N LEU A 45 -6.27 3.33 13.08
CA LEU A 45 -6.11 2.26 14.08
C LEU A 45 -4.86 1.43 13.83
N ILE A 46 -4.57 1.12 12.57
CA ILE A 46 -3.45 0.24 12.22
C ILE A 46 -2.10 0.87 12.59
N ILE A 47 -1.95 2.17 12.42
CA ILE A 47 -0.72 2.87 12.77
C ILE A 47 -0.51 2.99 14.29
N GLN A 48 -1.56 2.78 15.08
CA GLN A 48 -1.49 2.80 16.54
C GLN A 48 -1.40 1.39 17.13
N GLY A 49 -1.38 0.35 16.30
CA GLY A 49 -1.40 -1.03 16.78
C GLY A 49 -2.72 -1.45 17.41
N LYS A 50 -3.82 -0.76 17.08
CA LYS A 50 -5.15 -0.97 17.67
C LYS A 50 -6.11 -1.71 16.73
N TYR A 51 -5.63 -2.12 15.56
CA TYR A 51 -6.43 -2.87 14.61
C TYR A 51 -6.13 -4.36 14.74
N GLN A 52 -7.06 -5.21 14.32
CA GLN A 52 -6.88 -6.66 14.40
C GLN A 52 -5.75 -7.18 13.50
N PHE A 53 -5.49 -6.51 12.37
CA PHE A 53 -4.33 -6.80 11.53
C PHE A 53 -3.17 -5.87 11.92
N LYS A 54 -1.99 -6.46 12.18
CA LYS A 54 -0.82 -5.74 12.68
C LYS A 54 0.38 -6.04 11.78
N PRO A 55 0.60 -5.26 10.72
CA PRO A 55 1.76 -5.47 9.87
C PRO A 55 3.06 -5.19 10.62
N ALA A 56 4.13 -5.84 10.16
CA ALA A 56 5.46 -5.60 10.70
C ALA A 56 5.95 -4.19 10.33
N LEU A 57 6.57 -3.52 11.29
CA LEU A 57 7.19 -2.20 11.06
C LEU A 57 8.51 -2.35 10.29
N PRO A 58 8.87 -1.42 9.41
CA PRO A 58 8.06 -0.29 8.96
C PRO A 58 7.06 -0.72 7.89
N PHE A 59 5.93 -0.02 7.80
CA PHE A 59 4.95 -0.27 6.75
C PHE A 59 4.30 1.04 6.31
N ALA A 60 3.75 1.07 5.08
CA ALA A 60 2.88 2.16 4.64
C ALA A 60 1.45 1.75 4.92
N PRO A 61 0.62 2.59 5.57
CA PRO A 61 -0.80 2.31 5.71
C PRO A 61 -1.55 2.50 4.39
N GLY A 62 -2.87 2.39 4.43
CA GLY A 62 -3.74 2.58 3.29
C GLY A 62 -4.18 1.25 2.68
N ALA A 63 -5.51 1.09 2.55
CA ALA A 63 -6.12 -0.20 2.21
C ALA A 63 -6.85 -0.20 0.87
N GLU A 64 -6.96 0.95 0.20
CA GLU A 64 -7.62 1.04 -1.10
C GLU A 64 -6.93 2.08 -1.99
N LEU A 65 -6.95 1.81 -3.27
CA LEU A 65 -6.31 2.69 -4.23
C LEU A 65 -6.93 2.57 -5.61
N ALA A 66 -6.69 3.56 -6.42
CA ALA A 66 -6.90 3.52 -7.86
C ALA A 66 -5.59 3.88 -8.55
N GLY A 67 -5.30 3.23 -9.65
CA GLY A 67 -4.07 3.48 -10.36
C GLY A 67 -3.94 2.66 -11.64
N VAL A 68 -2.73 2.56 -12.12
CA VAL A 68 -2.39 1.89 -13.38
C VAL A 68 -1.42 0.74 -13.08
N VAL A 69 -1.70 -0.43 -13.63
CA VAL A 69 -0.82 -1.59 -13.44
C VAL A 69 0.53 -1.29 -14.08
N ALA A 70 1.59 -1.37 -13.28
CA ALA A 70 2.95 -1.07 -13.69
C ALA A 70 3.80 -2.33 -13.92
N ALA A 71 3.54 -3.40 -13.19
CA ALA A 71 4.28 -4.66 -13.32
C ALA A 71 3.40 -5.83 -12.90
N LEU A 72 3.65 -6.99 -13.51
CA LEU A 72 2.93 -8.23 -13.22
C LEU A 72 3.88 -9.24 -12.58
N GLY A 73 3.40 -9.92 -11.54
CA GLY A 73 4.06 -11.09 -10.99
C GLY A 73 3.77 -12.35 -11.82
N GLU A 74 4.49 -13.41 -11.53
CA GLU A 74 4.32 -14.67 -12.22
C GLU A 74 2.89 -15.20 -12.08
N GLY A 75 2.32 -15.67 -13.17
CA GLY A 75 1.00 -16.28 -13.19
C GLY A 75 -0.18 -15.33 -13.29
N VAL A 76 0.04 -14.01 -13.29
CA VAL A 76 -1.03 -13.03 -13.42
C VAL A 76 -1.50 -12.96 -14.87
N LYS A 77 -2.80 -13.24 -15.10
CA LYS A 77 -3.40 -13.29 -16.44
C LYS A 77 -4.66 -12.45 -16.59
N ASN A 78 -5.24 -11.99 -15.50
CA ASN A 78 -6.52 -11.27 -15.50
C ASN A 78 -6.39 -9.77 -15.73
N VAL A 79 -5.18 -9.24 -15.64
CA VAL A 79 -4.87 -7.83 -15.94
C VAL A 79 -3.55 -7.77 -16.69
N LYS A 80 -3.27 -6.61 -17.29
CA LYS A 80 -1.99 -6.38 -17.99
C LYS A 80 -1.46 -4.99 -17.64
N VAL A 81 -0.17 -4.80 -17.88
CA VAL A 81 0.49 -3.50 -17.70
C VAL A 81 -0.24 -2.44 -18.52
N GLY A 82 -0.52 -1.30 -17.89
CA GLY A 82 -1.28 -0.22 -18.49
C GLY A 82 -2.77 -0.22 -18.16
N ASP A 83 -3.30 -1.30 -17.58
CA ASP A 83 -4.71 -1.33 -17.17
C ASP A 83 -4.97 -0.36 -16.02
N ARG A 84 -6.09 0.35 -16.09
CA ARG A 84 -6.58 1.16 -14.99
C ARG A 84 -7.39 0.27 -14.05
N VAL A 85 -7.04 0.32 -12.76
CA VAL A 85 -7.62 -0.59 -11.77
C VAL A 85 -7.96 0.17 -10.49
N ILE A 86 -8.88 -0.41 -9.73
CA ILE A 86 -9.02 -0.15 -8.30
C ILE A 86 -8.60 -1.40 -7.56
N ALA A 87 -7.98 -1.23 -6.41
CA ALA A 87 -7.49 -2.35 -5.63
C ALA A 87 -7.78 -2.15 -4.15
N MET A 88 -8.00 -3.26 -3.46
CA MET A 88 -8.10 -3.30 -2.01
C MET A 88 -6.96 -4.16 -1.48
N CYS A 89 -6.33 -3.69 -0.42
CA CYS A 89 -5.21 -4.37 0.22
C CYS A 89 -5.32 -4.23 1.73
N THR A 90 -4.45 -4.89 2.47
CA THR A 90 -4.43 -4.74 3.93
C THR A 90 -3.69 -3.47 4.34
N HIS A 91 -2.65 -3.12 3.61
CA HIS A 91 -1.84 -1.92 3.79
C HIS A 91 -1.00 -1.72 2.53
N GLY A 92 -0.30 -0.61 2.45
CA GLY A 92 0.66 -0.36 1.38
C GLY A 92 0.22 0.65 0.33
N ALA A 93 -1.00 1.22 0.44
CA ALA A 93 -1.49 2.17 -0.56
C ALA A 93 -0.86 3.56 -0.44
N PHE A 94 -0.43 3.96 0.74
CA PHE A 94 0.18 5.27 1.00
C PHE A 94 1.69 5.21 0.76
#